data_9869e08b6d8e00312f25a9210f6bee50
#
_entry.id   9869e08b6d8e00312f25a9210f6bee50
#
_cell.length_a   1.000
_cell.length_b   1.000
_cell.length_c   1.000
_cell.angle_alpha   90.00
_cell.angle_beta   90.00
_cell.angle_gamma   90.00
#
_symmetry.space_group_name_H-M   'P 1'
#
loop_
_entity.id
_entity.type
_entity.pdbx_description
1 polymer ?
#
loop_
_entity_poly.entity_id
_entity_poly.type
_entity_poly.pdbx_seq_one_letter_code
_entity_poly.pdbx_strand_id
1 'polypeptide(L)'
;MGIPFYFASLSKSHKGIISAVKKNHIMEVDVFVIDFNCLIHRYLKDEDPIHSVLDALEYIMNTVCKSRQLIIAMDGLVPYAKIVQQRFRRMRIKDETHGPFDRNQISPDTPYMRELEIALKARFPLAIVNGTNLPGEGEHKLIHELRLLSTEQRRTICIYGLDADLILIALQHHKLSDPDGMCLLRESTEFNDPKLKQAEFATLSIWKLLEELPMPIEQYMALGILCFGNDFMPNLGMFSLREDGYDRALQTYIEAGNPDLLTSDGRRKFLNFAAAKEMGVLKERIGLRKRPEEKAILGKEQSLFSYKYGLHVLDGVTDMKPVVEAYWKTFHWTWHYFKTGEPLNWYWVYPYADAPLITDIVAYDEYTKNDAKKLNFNVNRQLQFIMPHSSLRTAKRRILYPDELHSETRNPWMKRHDWEMKPRISLPWNPEYSLTRVDSI
;
A
#
# COMPACT_ATOMS: atom_id res chain seq x y z
N MET A 1 -5.21 -0.78 -2.55
CA MET A 1 -5.25 0.18 -1.45
C MET A 1 -3.93 0.92 -1.33
N GLY A 2 -2.86 0.35 -0.88
CA GLY A 2 -1.55 1.02 -0.84
C GLY A 2 -1.62 2.48 -0.34
N ILE A 3 -1.41 3.44 -1.22
CA ILE A 3 -1.43 4.87 -0.88
C ILE A 3 -2.81 5.47 -1.22
N PRO A 4 -3.67 5.78 -0.22
CA PRO A 4 -5.02 6.31 -0.46
C PRO A 4 -4.98 7.63 -1.24
N PHE A 5 -5.82 7.75 -2.28
CA PHE A 5 -5.94 8.94 -3.15
C PHE A 5 -4.71 9.28 -4.00
N TYR A 6 -3.62 8.51 -3.93
CA TYR A 6 -2.41 8.83 -4.69
C TYR A 6 -2.67 8.83 -6.20
N PHE A 7 -3.32 7.79 -6.70
CA PHE A 7 -3.68 7.70 -8.11
C PHE A 7 -4.56 8.88 -8.57
N ALA A 8 -5.58 9.24 -7.78
CA ALA A 8 -6.44 10.38 -8.10
C ALA A 8 -5.68 11.71 -8.12
N SER A 9 -4.71 11.88 -7.21
CA SER A 9 -3.84 13.06 -7.19
C SER A 9 -2.94 13.11 -8.41
N LEU A 10 -2.31 11.98 -8.79
CA LEU A 10 -1.49 11.90 -9.99
C LEU A 10 -2.29 12.24 -11.26
N SER A 11 -3.48 11.65 -11.41
CA SER A 11 -4.35 11.90 -12.57
C SER A 11 -4.80 13.37 -12.70
N LYS A 12 -4.94 14.05 -11.55
CA LYS A 12 -5.27 15.47 -11.49
C LYS A 12 -4.09 16.36 -11.87
N SER A 13 -2.91 16.07 -11.34
CA SER A 13 -1.73 16.93 -11.48
C SER A 13 -0.92 16.64 -12.74
N HIS A 14 -0.96 15.42 -13.25
CA HIS A 14 -0.21 14.97 -14.42
C HIS A 14 -1.15 14.55 -15.55
N LYS A 15 -1.39 15.48 -16.49
CA LYS A 15 -2.27 15.22 -17.63
C LYS A 15 -1.48 14.62 -18.77
N GLY A 16 -1.91 13.47 -19.28
CA GLY A 16 -1.23 12.82 -20.42
C GLY A 16 -0.45 11.56 -20.06
N ILE A 17 -0.30 11.25 -18.78
CA ILE A 17 0.29 9.98 -18.32
C ILE A 17 -0.65 8.80 -18.52
N ILE A 18 -1.96 9.04 -18.67
CA ILE A 18 -3.00 8.02 -18.84
C ILE A 18 -3.48 8.00 -20.27
N SER A 19 -3.59 6.80 -20.84
CA SER A 19 -4.07 6.58 -22.20
C SER A 19 -5.06 5.42 -22.24
N ALA A 20 -6.19 5.61 -22.97
CA ALA A 20 -7.12 4.54 -23.21
C ALA A 20 -6.50 3.46 -24.10
N VAL A 21 -6.71 2.20 -23.78
CA VAL A 21 -6.41 1.10 -24.69
C VAL A 21 -7.48 1.10 -25.78
N LYS A 22 -7.06 1.28 -27.03
CA LYS A 22 -7.98 1.35 -28.16
C LYS A 22 -8.63 -0.02 -28.41
N LYS A 23 -9.93 -0.02 -28.61
CA LYS A 23 -10.67 -1.23 -28.99
C LYS A 23 -10.06 -1.83 -30.26
N ASN A 24 -9.86 -3.14 -30.27
CA ASN A 24 -9.21 -3.90 -31.36
C ASN A 24 -7.73 -3.55 -31.62
N HIS A 25 -7.05 -2.94 -30.66
CA HIS A 25 -5.61 -2.74 -30.70
C HIS A 25 -4.97 -3.48 -29.52
N ILE A 26 -4.30 -4.57 -29.83
CA ILE A 26 -3.59 -5.38 -28.83
C ILE A 26 -2.22 -4.76 -28.59
N MET A 27 -1.91 -4.44 -27.35
CA MET A 27 -0.54 -4.04 -26.97
C MET A 27 0.37 -5.25 -27.07
N GLU A 28 1.51 -5.12 -27.71
CA GLU A 28 2.54 -6.16 -27.72
C GLU A 28 3.70 -5.73 -26.80
N VAL A 29 4.02 -6.59 -25.83
CA VAL A 29 5.09 -6.34 -24.85
C VAL A 29 5.99 -7.58 -24.72
N ASP A 30 7.20 -7.38 -24.23
CA ASP A 30 8.07 -8.51 -23.93
C ASP A 30 7.57 -9.27 -22.70
N VAL A 31 7.17 -8.55 -21.64
CA VAL A 31 6.73 -9.15 -20.39
C VAL A 31 5.40 -8.54 -19.92
N PHE A 32 4.44 -9.41 -19.65
CA PHE A 32 3.21 -9.05 -18.95
C PHE A 32 3.25 -9.62 -17.55
N VAL A 33 3.18 -8.75 -16.54
CA VAL A 33 3.21 -9.14 -15.12
C VAL A 33 1.90 -8.79 -14.45
N ILE A 34 1.41 -9.66 -13.57
CA ILE A 34 0.10 -9.50 -12.93
C ILE A 34 0.22 -9.66 -11.43
N ASP A 35 -0.16 -8.63 -10.66
CA ASP A 35 -0.57 -8.79 -9.27
C ASP A 35 -1.94 -9.48 -9.26
N PHE A 36 -1.91 -10.79 -9.11
CA PHE A 36 -3.05 -11.64 -9.39
C PHE A 36 -4.17 -11.49 -8.36
N ASN A 37 -3.84 -11.11 -7.14
CA ASN A 37 -4.83 -10.86 -6.10
C ASN A 37 -5.85 -9.78 -6.52
N CYS A 38 -5.42 -8.78 -7.28
CA CYS A 38 -6.30 -7.75 -7.81
C CYS A 38 -7.37 -8.30 -8.76
N LEU A 39 -6.99 -9.26 -9.61
CA LEU A 39 -7.92 -9.86 -10.59
C LEU A 39 -8.92 -10.79 -9.92
N ILE A 40 -8.50 -11.62 -8.96
CA ILE A 40 -9.34 -12.61 -8.28
C ILE A 40 -10.58 -11.95 -7.67
N HIS A 41 -10.42 -10.80 -7.01
CA HIS A 41 -11.50 -10.13 -6.29
C HIS A 41 -12.72 -9.75 -7.15
N ARG A 42 -12.58 -9.68 -8.46
CA ARG A 42 -13.65 -9.30 -9.39
C ARG A 42 -14.64 -10.43 -9.67
N TYR A 43 -14.19 -11.67 -9.59
CA TYR A 43 -14.94 -12.85 -10.03
C TYR A 43 -15.48 -13.70 -8.88
N LEU A 44 -15.39 -13.23 -7.62
CA LEU A 44 -15.81 -14.00 -6.43
C LEU A 44 -17.30 -14.27 -6.31
N LYS A 45 -18.12 -13.59 -7.09
CA LYS A 45 -19.59 -13.75 -7.08
C LYS A 45 -20.07 -14.74 -8.13
N ASP A 46 -19.18 -15.21 -8.99
CA ASP A 46 -19.50 -16.15 -10.05
C ASP A 46 -19.69 -17.56 -9.46
N GLU A 47 -20.39 -18.42 -10.18
CA GLU A 47 -20.64 -19.80 -9.76
C GLU A 47 -19.34 -20.60 -9.66
N ASP A 48 -18.41 -20.38 -10.60
CA ASP A 48 -17.06 -20.93 -10.60
C ASP A 48 -16.01 -19.81 -10.66
N PRO A 49 -15.60 -19.25 -9.51
CA PRO A 49 -14.66 -18.16 -9.47
C PRO A 49 -13.27 -18.49 -10.05
N ILE A 50 -12.83 -19.75 -9.97
CA ILE A 50 -11.54 -20.15 -10.53
C ILE A 50 -11.62 -20.10 -12.06
N HIS A 51 -12.64 -20.70 -12.65
CA HIS A 51 -12.79 -20.69 -14.10
C HIS A 51 -12.94 -19.27 -14.64
N SER A 52 -13.80 -18.46 -14.02
CA SER A 52 -14.03 -17.06 -14.43
C SER A 52 -12.76 -16.21 -14.40
N VAL A 53 -11.90 -16.35 -13.39
CA VAL A 53 -10.66 -15.57 -13.32
C VAL A 53 -9.62 -16.03 -14.35
N LEU A 54 -9.58 -17.33 -14.66
CA LEU A 54 -8.72 -17.85 -15.72
C LEU A 54 -9.13 -17.36 -17.11
N ASP A 55 -10.43 -17.38 -17.38
CA ASP A 55 -10.99 -16.87 -18.64
C ASP A 55 -10.77 -15.37 -18.79
N ALA A 56 -10.90 -14.61 -17.70
CA ALA A 56 -10.59 -13.19 -17.70
C ALA A 56 -9.11 -12.91 -17.99
N LEU A 57 -8.20 -13.67 -17.41
CA LEU A 57 -6.78 -13.56 -17.71
C LEU A 57 -6.49 -13.87 -19.19
N GLU A 58 -7.07 -14.96 -19.71
CA GLU A 58 -6.92 -15.34 -21.11
C GLU A 58 -7.52 -14.27 -22.05
N TYR A 59 -8.66 -13.69 -21.69
CA TYR A 59 -9.25 -12.58 -22.40
C TYR A 59 -8.29 -11.37 -22.48
N ILE A 60 -7.71 -10.96 -21.33
CA ILE A 60 -6.76 -9.84 -21.29
C ILE A 60 -5.55 -10.13 -22.19
N MET A 61 -4.99 -11.34 -22.11
CA MET A 61 -3.83 -11.73 -22.91
C MET A 61 -4.11 -11.78 -24.42
N ASN A 62 -5.33 -12.14 -24.81
CA ASN A 62 -5.68 -12.30 -26.21
C ASN A 62 -6.20 -11.01 -26.86
N THR A 63 -6.75 -10.08 -26.07
CA THR A 63 -7.47 -8.90 -26.61
C THR A 63 -6.89 -7.57 -26.18
N VAL A 64 -6.12 -7.53 -25.09
CA VAL A 64 -5.62 -6.28 -24.50
C VAL A 64 -4.09 -6.20 -24.54
N CYS A 65 -3.41 -7.21 -24.02
CA CYS A 65 -1.95 -7.19 -23.84
C CYS A 65 -1.32 -8.56 -24.14
N LYS A 66 -0.78 -8.72 -25.32
CA LYS A 66 -0.02 -9.91 -25.72
C LYS A 66 1.44 -9.80 -25.29
N SER A 67 1.99 -10.84 -24.70
CA SER A 67 3.38 -10.86 -24.23
C SER A 67 4.14 -12.11 -24.66
N ARG A 68 5.47 -12.00 -24.71
CA ARG A 68 6.38 -13.16 -24.89
C ARG A 68 6.48 -13.97 -23.61
N GLN A 69 6.48 -13.29 -22.46
CA GLN A 69 6.54 -13.88 -21.12
C GLN A 69 5.39 -13.38 -20.26
N LEU A 70 4.68 -14.30 -19.63
CA LEU A 70 3.69 -14.01 -18.60
C LEU A 70 4.27 -14.33 -17.22
N ILE A 71 4.13 -13.40 -16.27
CA ILE A 71 4.50 -13.59 -14.86
C ILE A 71 3.27 -13.30 -14.00
N ILE A 72 2.90 -14.27 -13.18
CA ILE A 72 1.75 -14.18 -12.27
C ILE A 72 2.27 -14.25 -10.84
N ALA A 73 2.02 -13.24 -10.03
CA ALA A 73 2.37 -13.25 -8.62
C ALA A 73 1.16 -13.17 -7.72
N MET A 74 1.15 -13.99 -6.69
CA MET A 74 0.15 -14.00 -5.62
C MET A 74 0.81 -13.64 -4.30
N ASP A 75 0.07 -12.97 -3.42
CA ASP A 75 0.53 -12.72 -2.06
C ASP A 75 0.88 -14.02 -1.33
N GLY A 76 1.99 -14.02 -0.65
CA GLY A 76 2.44 -15.12 0.20
C GLY A 76 2.59 -14.68 1.65
N LEU A 77 3.66 -15.16 2.28
CA LEU A 77 4.05 -14.74 3.61
C LEU A 77 4.55 -13.29 3.57
N VAL A 78 3.91 -12.41 4.34
CA VAL A 78 4.17 -10.97 4.34
C VAL A 78 4.68 -10.46 5.68
N PRO A 79 5.32 -9.26 5.75
CA PRO A 79 5.76 -8.69 7.00
C PRO A 79 4.61 -8.44 7.98
N TYR A 80 4.92 -8.41 9.29
CA TYR A 80 3.92 -8.26 10.35
C TYR A 80 3.06 -6.99 10.18
N ALA A 81 3.63 -5.90 9.70
CA ALA A 81 2.85 -4.69 9.38
C ALA A 81 1.70 -4.96 8.39
N LYS A 82 1.96 -5.75 7.35
CA LYS A 82 0.92 -6.16 6.38
C LYS A 82 -0.02 -7.21 6.98
N ILE A 83 0.48 -8.13 7.81
CA ILE A 83 -0.33 -9.12 8.53
C ILE A 83 -1.37 -8.43 9.40
N VAL A 84 -0.97 -7.41 10.16
CA VAL A 84 -1.86 -6.60 11.00
C VAL A 84 -2.96 -5.94 10.15
N GLN A 85 -2.61 -5.35 9.03
CA GLN A 85 -3.57 -4.77 8.09
C GLN A 85 -4.52 -5.82 7.51
N GLN A 86 -3.98 -6.99 7.11
CA GLN A 86 -4.79 -8.11 6.60
C GLN A 86 -5.77 -8.63 7.66
N ARG A 87 -5.32 -8.85 8.90
CA ARG A 87 -6.20 -9.26 10.00
C ARG A 87 -7.38 -8.33 10.15
N PHE A 88 -7.11 -7.04 10.16
CA PHE A 88 -8.15 -6.04 10.25
C PHE A 88 -9.17 -6.14 9.12
N ARG A 89 -8.72 -6.21 7.88
CA ARG A 89 -9.61 -6.37 6.73
C ARG A 89 -10.48 -7.62 6.85
N ARG A 90 -9.91 -8.75 7.28
CA ARG A 90 -10.63 -10.01 7.44
C ARG A 90 -11.67 -9.97 8.54
N MET A 91 -11.35 -9.36 9.66
CA MET A 91 -12.30 -9.23 10.79
C MET A 91 -13.48 -8.30 10.46
N ARG A 92 -13.28 -7.26 9.64
CA ARG A 92 -14.40 -6.41 9.17
C ARG A 92 -15.36 -7.15 8.26
N ILE A 93 -14.87 -8.03 7.42
CA ILE A 93 -15.70 -8.82 6.51
C ILE A 93 -16.62 -9.79 7.25
N LYS A 94 -16.30 -10.15 8.50
CA LYS A 94 -17.10 -11.05 9.34
C LYS A 94 -18.57 -10.63 9.50
N ASP A 95 -18.83 -9.34 9.55
CA ASP A 95 -20.15 -8.76 9.83
C ASP A 95 -20.97 -8.49 8.54
N GLU A 96 -20.38 -8.69 7.35
CA GLU A 96 -21.10 -8.56 6.09
C GLU A 96 -21.81 -9.86 5.75
N THR A 97 -23.09 -9.80 5.37
CA THR A 97 -23.84 -10.93 4.80
C THR A 97 -23.21 -11.34 3.48
N HIS A 98 -22.46 -12.43 3.48
CA HIS A 98 -21.68 -12.87 2.33
C HIS A 98 -22.54 -13.64 1.34
N GLY A 99 -22.22 -13.48 0.05
CA GLY A 99 -22.59 -14.42 -1.00
C GLY A 99 -22.04 -15.83 -0.73
N PRO A 100 -22.23 -16.78 -1.64
CA PRO A 100 -21.86 -18.20 -1.44
C PRO A 100 -20.35 -18.40 -1.21
N PHE A 101 -19.52 -17.44 -1.59
CA PHE A 101 -18.06 -17.54 -1.46
C PHE A 101 -17.53 -16.69 -0.27
N ASP A 102 -16.78 -17.34 0.61
CA ASP A 102 -16.08 -16.65 1.69
C ASP A 102 -14.82 -15.94 1.14
N ARG A 103 -14.89 -14.63 1.01
CA ARG A 103 -13.78 -13.79 0.51
C ARG A 103 -12.48 -13.94 1.30
N ASN A 104 -12.55 -14.39 2.55
CA ASN A 104 -11.37 -14.66 3.35
C ASN A 104 -10.55 -15.83 2.81
N GLN A 105 -11.15 -16.70 1.97
CA GLN A 105 -10.42 -17.76 1.27
C GLN A 105 -9.37 -17.23 0.28
N ILE A 106 -9.42 -15.93 -0.11
CA ILE A 106 -8.31 -15.25 -0.81
C ILE A 106 -7.26 -14.85 0.22
N SER A 107 -6.60 -15.84 0.76
CA SER A 107 -5.49 -15.67 1.71
C SER A 107 -4.45 -16.74 1.43
N PRO A 108 -3.16 -16.46 1.65
CA PRO A 108 -2.11 -17.44 1.38
C PRO A 108 -2.38 -18.78 2.05
N ASP A 109 -2.07 -19.89 1.35
CA ASP A 109 -2.17 -21.26 1.84
C ASP A 109 -3.61 -21.76 2.12
N THR A 110 -4.66 -21.09 1.66
CA THR A 110 -6.01 -21.66 1.71
C THR A 110 -6.21 -22.72 0.63
N PRO A 111 -7.19 -23.65 0.80
CA PRO A 111 -7.51 -24.61 -0.24
C PRO A 111 -7.83 -23.96 -1.58
N TYR A 112 -8.64 -22.91 -1.58
CA TYR A 112 -8.99 -22.15 -2.78
C TYR A 112 -7.75 -21.61 -3.53
N MET A 113 -6.82 -20.97 -2.82
CA MET A 113 -5.62 -20.41 -3.45
C MET A 113 -4.68 -21.49 -3.99
N ARG A 114 -4.62 -22.67 -3.36
CA ARG A 114 -3.84 -23.79 -3.88
C ARG A 114 -4.47 -24.39 -5.14
N GLU A 115 -5.78 -24.56 -5.16
CA GLU A 115 -6.53 -25.03 -6.31
C GLU A 115 -6.39 -24.08 -7.49
N LEU A 116 -6.53 -22.78 -7.24
CA LEU A 116 -6.31 -21.74 -8.23
C LEU A 116 -4.88 -21.76 -8.80
N GLU A 117 -3.86 -21.94 -7.96
CA GLU A 117 -2.47 -22.05 -8.42
C GLU A 117 -2.25 -23.25 -9.32
N ILE A 118 -2.85 -24.41 -8.99
CA ILE A 118 -2.81 -25.62 -9.82
C ILE A 118 -3.48 -25.35 -11.17
N ALA A 119 -4.67 -24.74 -11.15
CA ALA A 119 -5.42 -24.43 -12.35
C ALA A 119 -4.69 -23.43 -13.26
N LEU A 120 -4.04 -22.41 -12.68
CA LEU A 120 -3.20 -21.46 -13.42
C LEU A 120 -2.04 -22.15 -14.13
N LYS A 121 -1.30 -23.02 -13.43
CA LYS A 121 -0.17 -23.75 -14.01
C LYS A 121 -0.62 -24.71 -15.13
N ALA A 122 -1.80 -25.28 -14.99
CA ALA A 122 -2.38 -26.15 -16.03
C ALA A 122 -2.83 -25.35 -17.26
N ARG A 123 -3.48 -24.18 -17.07
CA ARG A 123 -4.00 -23.34 -18.17
C ARG A 123 -2.89 -22.56 -18.89
N PHE A 124 -1.87 -22.10 -18.14
CA PHE A 124 -0.77 -21.28 -18.64
C PHE A 124 0.60 -21.92 -18.37
N PRO A 125 0.93 -23.06 -19.02
CA PRO A 125 2.11 -23.85 -18.67
C PRO A 125 3.44 -23.15 -18.94
N LEU A 126 3.46 -22.09 -19.75
CA LEU A 126 4.66 -21.28 -20.02
C LEU A 126 4.78 -20.03 -19.11
N ALA A 127 3.79 -19.79 -18.28
CA ALA A 127 3.83 -18.67 -17.34
C ALA A 127 4.73 -18.97 -16.14
N ILE A 128 5.42 -17.96 -15.65
CA ILE A 128 6.08 -17.98 -14.34
C ILE A 128 5.01 -17.71 -13.29
N VAL A 129 4.63 -18.71 -12.51
CA VAL A 129 3.63 -18.58 -11.45
C VAL A 129 4.32 -18.57 -10.09
N ASN A 130 4.37 -17.40 -9.48
CA ASN A 130 4.92 -17.19 -8.14
C ASN A 130 3.77 -17.28 -7.11
N GLY A 131 3.56 -18.47 -6.62
CA GLY A 131 2.40 -18.85 -5.79
C GLY A 131 2.47 -18.37 -4.35
N THR A 132 1.43 -18.75 -3.58
CA THR A 132 1.25 -18.31 -2.19
C THR A 132 2.22 -18.93 -1.19
N ASN A 133 2.92 -19.98 -1.56
CA ASN A 133 3.92 -20.67 -0.74
C ASN A 133 5.26 -19.92 -0.64
N LEU A 134 5.51 -18.95 -1.54
CA LEU A 134 6.72 -18.13 -1.52
C LEU A 134 6.50 -16.84 -0.72
N PRO A 135 7.48 -16.38 0.06
CA PRO A 135 7.38 -15.12 0.80
C PRO A 135 7.24 -13.91 -0.11
N GLY A 136 6.63 -12.85 0.40
CA GLY A 136 6.49 -11.54 -0.23
C GLY A 136 5.07 -11.22 -0.71
N GLU A 137 4.80 -9.93 -0.87
CA GLU A 137 3.61 -9.40 -1.54
C GLU A 137 3.72 -9.57 -3.04
N GLY A 138 2.60 -9.71 -3.75
CA GLY A 138 2.57 -9.92 -5.19
C GLY A 138 3.42 -8.91 -5.96
N GLU A 139 3.27 -7.63 -5.64
CA GLU A 139 4.01 -6.53 -6.27
C GLU A 139 5.55 -6.63 -6.13
N HIS A 140 6.05 -7.05 -4.97
CA HIS A 140 7.49 -7.26 -4.76
C HIS A 140 8.01 -8.50 -5.47
N LYS A 141 7.20 -9.56 -5.52
CA LYS A 141 7.52 -10.77 -6.26
C LYS A 141 7.62 -10.50 -7.77
N LEU A 142 6.72 -9.67 -8.33
CA LEU A 142 6.78 -9.25 -9.73
C LEU A 142 8.11 -8.57 -10.05
N ILE A 143 8.54 -7.64 -9.21
CA ILE A 143 9.82 -6.94 -9.38
C ILE A 143 10.99 -7.90 -9.25
N HIS A 144 10.92 -8.86 -8.32
CA HIS A 144 11.95 -9.89 -8.17
C HIS A 144 12.10 -10.70 -9.47
N GLU A 145 11.00 -11.24 -10.02
CA GLU A 145 11.02 -12.01 -11.26
C GLU A 145 11.53 -11.19 -12.46
N LEU A 146 11.11 -9.92 -12.56
CA LEU A 146 11.61 -9.02 -13.61
C LEU A 146 13.13 -8.81 -13.55
N ARG A 147 13.71 -8.78 -12.35
CA ARG A 147 15.17 -8.65 -12.17
C ARG A 147 15.96 -9.90 -12.64
N LEU A 148 15.32 -11.07 -12.64
CA LEU A 148 15.94 -12.32 -13.10
C LEU A 148 16.00 -12.43 -14.63
N LEU A 149 15.19 -11.66 -15.35
CA LEU A 149 15.21 -11.61 -16.81
C LEU A 149 16.37 -10.74 -17.32
N SER A 150 16.93 -11.09 -18.48
CA SER A 150 17.90 -10.24 -19.15
C SER A 150 17.25 -8.95 -19.69
N THR A 151 18.06 -7.94 -19.99
CA THR A 151 17.56 -6.67 -20.53
C THR A 151 16.83 -6.87 -21.85
N GLU A 152 17.32 -7.79 -22.71
CA GLU A 152 16.69 -8.10 -24.00
C GLU A 152 15.32 -8.76 -23.84
N GLN A 153 15.10 -9.47 -22.74
CA GLN A 153 13.83 -10.16 -22.45
C GLN A 153 12.76 -9.24 -21.86
N ARG A 154 13.11 -8.03 -21.40
CA ARG A 154 12.21 -7.13 -20.67
C ARG A 154 12.29 -5.66 -21.11
N ARG A 155 12.52 -5.40 -22.41
CA ARG A 155 12.54 -4.03 -22.95
C ARG A 155 11.21 -3.31 -22.72
N THR A 156 10.11 -4.05 -22.94
CA THR A 156 8.75 -3.54 -22.73
C THR A 156 8.02 -4.37 -21.68
N ILE A 157 7.49 -3.70 -20.68
CA ILE A 157 6.84 -4.31 -19.50
C ILE A 157 5.46 -3.69 -19.32
N CYS A 158 4.43 -4.53 -19.29
CA CYS A 158 3.09 -4.14 -18.87
C CYS A 158 2.79 -4.78 -17.52
N ILE A 159 2.40 -3.97 -16.53
CA ILE A 159 2.08 -4.41 -15.18
C ILE A 159 0.59 -4.24 -14.95
N TYR A 160 -0.12 -5.34 -14.71
CA TYR A 160 -1.51 -5.29 -14.27
C TYR A 160 -1.59 -5.29 -12.75
N GLY A 161 -2.18 -4.25 -12.19
CA GLY A 161 -2.38 -4.11 -10.75
C GLY A 161 -3.15 -2.87 -10.39
N LEU A 162 -3.87 -2.91 -9.27
CA LEU A 162 -4.80 -1.85 -8.85
C LEU A 162 -4.26 -1.01 -7.69
N ASP A 163 -3.29 -1.51 -6.93
CA ASP A 163 -2.79 -0.82 -5.76
C ASP A 163 -1.94 0.41 -6.14
N ALA A 164 -2.10 1.47 -5.38
CA ALA A 164 -1.48 2.75 -5.73
C ALA A 164 0.02 2.80 -5.38
N ASP A 165 0.49 1.99 -4.43
CA ASP A 165 1.90 1.81 -4.10
C ASP A 165 2.69 1.11 -5.21
N LEU A 166 2.01 0.27 -6.01
CA LEU A 166 2.59 -0.31 -7.22
C LEU A 166 3.12 0.77 -8.19
N ILE A 167 2.51 1.97 -8.21
CA ILE A 167 3.01 3.09 -9.02
C ILE A 167 4.39 3.54 -8.51
N LEU A 168 4.55 3.71 -7.18
CA LEU A 168 5.85 4.07 -6.60
C LEU A 168 6.89 2.98 -6.82
N ILE A 169 6.51 1.71 -6.67
CA ILE A 169 7.38 0.57 -6.90
C ILE A 169 7.82 0.52 -8.37
N ALA A 170 6.90 0.71 -9.31
CA ALA A 170 7.22 0.75 -10.74
C ALA A 170 8.15 1.93 -11.10
N LEU A 171 7.88 3.13 -10.55
CA LEU A 171 8.77 4.28 -10.69
C LEU A 171 10.19 3.98 -10.16
N GLN A 172 10.30 3.40 -8.97
CA GLN A 172 11.59 3.01 -8.37
C GLN A 172 12.37 2.05 -9.26
N HIS A 173 11.67 1.21 -10.01
CA HIS A 173 12.25 0.16 -10.85
C HIS A 173 12.11 0.42 -12.35
N HIS A 174 11.85 1.67 -12.76
CA HIS A 174 11.69 2.04 -14.18
C HIS A 174 12.82 1.59 -15.08
N LYS A 175 14.07 1.52 -14.57
CA LYS A 175 15.26 1.06 -15.30
C LYS A 175 15.26 -0.44 -15.63
N LEU A 176 14.24 -1.18 -15.21
CA LEU A 176 14.04 -2.55 -15.64
C LEU A 176 13.55 -2.65 -17.10
N SER A 177 12.96 -1.59 -17.65
CA SER A 177 12.57 -1.50 -19.07
C SER A 177 13.45 -0.51 -19.84
N ASP A 178 13.30 -0.52 -21.16
CA ASP A 178 13.78 0.57 -22.01
C ASP A 178 12.99 1.87 -21.71
N PRO A 179 13.49 3.05 -22.11
CA PRO A 179 12.70 4.27 -22.10
C PRO A 179 11.34 4.08 -22.79
N ASP A 180 10.27 4.62 -22.21
CA ASP A 180 8.87 4.42 -22.62
C ASP A 180 8.36 2.97 -22.58
N GLY A 181 9.17 2.03 -22.11
CA GLY A 181 8.86 0.60 -22.12
C GLY A 181 8.03 0.09 -20.94
N MET A 182 7.70 0.90 -19.94
CA MET A 182 6.94 0.44 -18.76
C MET A 182 5.61 1.18 -18.59
N CYS A 183 4.53 0.41 -18.46
CA CYS A 183 3.21 0.94 -18.13
C CYS A 183 2.47 0.07 -17.11
N LEU A 184 1.55 0.71 -16.39
CA LEU A 184 0.53 0.01 -15.58
C LEU A 184 -0.75 -0.10 -16.38
N LEU A 185 -1.34 -1.29 -16.42
CA LEU A 185 -2.63 -1.59 -17.06
C LEU A 185 -3.70 -1.73 -16.01
N ARG A 186 -4.84 -1.09 -16.20
CA ARG A 186 -6.02 -1.19 -15.35
C ARG A 186 -7.30 -1.09 -16.19
N GLU A 187 -8.41 -1.51 -15.62
CA GLU A 187 -9.71 -1.19 -16.18
C GLU A 187 -9.94 0.33 -16.14
N SER A 188 -10.52 0.86 -17.20
CA SER A 188 -10.75 2.30 -17.36
C SER A 188 -11.61 2.90 -16.24
N THR A 189 -12.53 2.12 -15.68
CA THR A 189 -13.39 2.51 -14.55
C THR A 189 -12.61 2.89 -13.29
N GLU A 190 -11.41 2.32 -13.09
CA GLU A 190 -10.55 2.60 -11.93
C GLU A 190 -9.92 4.00 -12.02
N PHE A 191 -9.87 4.58 -13.20
CA PHE A 191 -9.30 5.91 -13.42
C PHE A 191 -10.25 7.06 -13.10
N ASN A 192 -11.55 6.76 -13.01
CA ASN A 192 -12.60 7.76 -12.76
C ASN A 192 -12.53 9.00 -13.69
N ASP A 193 -11.99 8.82 -14.90
CA ASP A 193 -11.86 9.86 -15.93
C ASP A 193 -12.98 9.71 -16.96
N PRO A 194 -13.83 10.74 -17.16
CA PRO A 194 -14.88 10.71 -18.17
C PRO A 194 -14.41 10.42 -19.59
N LYS A 195 -13.17 10.77 -19.93
CA LYS A 195 -12.58 10.54 -21.26
C LYS A 195 -12.32 9.06 -21.55
N LEU A 196 -12.20 8.25 -20.49
CA LEU A 196 -11.93 6.82 -20.59
C LEU A 196 -13.19 5.95 -20.59
N LYS A 197 -14.40 6.55 -20.46
CA LYS A 197 -15.68 5.81 -20.32
C LYS A 197 -15.99 4.84 -21.45
N GLN A 198 -15.43 5.04 -22.64
CA GLN A 198 -15.65 4.17 -23.79
C GLN A 198 -14.60 3.08 -23.95
N ALA A 199 -13.51 3.15 -23.17
CA ALA A 199 -12.48 2.14 -23.16
C ALA A 199 -12.73 1.12 -22.04
N GLU A 200 -12.41 -0.13 -22.28
CA GLU A 200 -12.47 -1.17 -21.24
C GLU A 200 -11.25 -1.07 -20.33
N PHE A 201 -10.08 -0.84 -20.92
CA PHE A 201 -8.81 -0.72 -20.21
C PHE A 201 -8.10 0.60 -20.53
N ALA A 202 -7.25 1.03 -19.62
CA ALA A 202 -6.36 2.16 -19.82
C ALA A 202 -4.99 1.87 -19.20
N THR A 203 -3.99 2.57 -19.71
CA THR A 203 -2.60 2.47 -19.23
C THR A 203 -2.15 3.76 -18.58
N LEU A 204 -1.30 3.64 -17.55
CA LEU A 204 -0.51 4.74 -17.00
C LEU A 204 0.95 4.52 -17.39
N SER A 205 1.53 5.46 -18.14
CA SER A 205 2.94 5.42 -18.52
C SER A 205 3.83 5.83 -17.36
N ILE A 206 4.72 4.94 -16.93
CA ILE A 206 5.69 5.20 -15.86
C ILE A 206 6.74 6.23 -16.32
N TRP A 207 7.18 6.15 -17.56
CA TRP A 207 8.18 7.07 -18.11
C TRP A 207 7.66 8.48 -18.27
N LYS A 208 6.44 8.67 -18.80
CA LYS A 208 5.82 10.01 -18.88
C LYS A 208 5.63 10.62 -17.48
N LEU A 209 5.21 9.81 -16.50
CA LEU A 209 5.13 10.30 -15.14
C LEU A 209 6.50 10.72 -14.62
N LEU A 210 7.55 9.92 -14.88
CA LEU A 210 8.91 10.23 -14.47
C LEU A 210 9.42 11.56 -15.08
N GLU A 211 9.10 11.82 -16.35
CA GLU A 211 9.47 13.07 -17.05
C GLU A 211 8.76 14.30 -16.48
N GLU A 212 7.53 14.14 -15.98
CA GLU A 212 6.75 15.24 -15.39
C GLU A 212 7.10 15.51 -13.91
N LEU A 213 7.89 14.65 -13.24
CA LEU A 213 8.29 14.87 -11.86
C LEU A 213 9.29 16.05 -11.76
N PRO A 214 9.08 17.00 -10.82
CA PRO A 214 9.96 18.16 -10.67
C PRO A 214 11.28 17.84 -9.94
N MET A 215 11.57 16.55 -9.71
CA MET A 215 12.73 16.10 -8.93
C MET A 215 13.18 14.70 -9.37
N PRO A 216 14.43 14.30 -9.07
CA PRO A 216 14.90 12.94 -9.29
C PRO A 216 14.03 11.91 -8.56
N ILE A 217 13.90 10.71 -9.14
CA ILE A 217 13.00 9.67 -8.63
C ILE A 217 13.31 9.28 -7.18
N GLU A 218 14.56 9.19 -6.80
CA GLU A 218 14.95 8.84 -5.43
C GLU A 218 14.47 9.90 -4.41
N GLN A 219 14.54 11.18 -4.79
CA GLN A 219 14.01 12.28 -3.97
C GLN A 219 12.48 12.21 -3.87
N TYR A 220 11.82 11.92 -5.00
CA TYR A 220 10.38 11.75 -5.05
C TYR A 220 9.89 10.57 -4.19
N MET A 221 10.60 9.46 -4.23
CA MET A 221 10.33 8.30 -3.37
C MET A 221 10.46 8.67 -1.89
N ALA A 222 11.54 9.38 -1.51
CA ALA A 222 11.73 9.84 -0.14
C ALA A 222 10.59 10.77 0.30
N LEU A 223 10.21 11.72 -0.55
CA LEU A 223 9.09 12.62 -0.30
C LEU A 223 7.77 11.86 -0.14
N GLY A 224 7.49 10.92 -1.05
CA GLY A 224 6.26 10.13 -1.05
C GLY A 224 6.11 9.29 0.21
N ILE A 225 7.14 8.56 0.60
CA ILE A 225 7.14 7.75 1.83
C ILE A 225 7.01 8.64 3.07
N LEU A 226 7.74 9.76 3.12
CA LEU A 226 7.71 10.68 4.25
C LEU A 226 6.36 11.38 4.43
N CYS A 227 5.68 11.74 3.34
CA CYS A 227 4.54 12.65 3.40
C CYS A 227 3.18 11.99 3.20
N PHE A 228 3.07 11.04 2.22
CA PHE A 228 1.76 10.62 1.72
C PHE A 228 1.11 9.49 2.51
N GLY A 229 1.88 8.81 3.36
CA GLY A 229 1.44 7.60 4.02
C GLY A 229 1.30 6.43 3.04
N ASN A 230 1.19 5.22 3.58
CA ASN A 230 1.03 3.99 2.84
C ASN A 230 0.43 2.91 3.76
N ASP A 231 0.47 1.65 3.33
CA ASP A 231 -0.05 0.53 4.14
C ASP A 231 0.66 0.36 5.49
N PHE A 232 1.87 0.91 5.65
CA PHE A 232 2.74 0.69 6.82
C PHE A 232 2.88 1.90 7.73
N MET A 233 2.63 3.10 7.21
CA MET A 233 2.74 4.33 8.00
C MET A 233 1.67 5.35 7.61
N PRO A 234 1.19 6.17 8.57
CA PRO A 234 0.23 7.21 8.28
C PRO A 234 0.87 8.39 7.51
N ASN A 235 0.05 9.11 6.76
CA ASN A 235 0.48 10.36 6.12
C ASN A 235 0.67 11.47 7.16
N LEU A 236 1.57 12.41 6.88
CA LEU A 236 1.64 13.66 7.62
C LEU A 236 0.38 14.49 7.37
N GLY A 237 -0.24 14.99 8.44
CA GLY A 237 -1.55 15.66 8.38
C GLY A 237 -1.62 16.78 7.35
N MET A 238 -0.59 17.57 7.24
CA MET A 238 -0.47 18.66 6.28
C MET A 238 -0.50 18.16 4.81
N PHE A 239 -0.03 16.95 4.53
CA PHE A 239 0.12 16.40 3.19
C PHE A 239 -0.91 15.32 2.83
N SER A 240 -2.08 15.37 3.45
CA SER A 240 -3.17 14.46 3.09
C SER A 240 -3.54 14.59 1.61
N LEU A 241 -3.37 13.50 0.86
CA LEU A 241 -3.62 13.45 -0.59
C LEU A 241 -5.07 13.74 -0.96
N ARG A 242 -6.00 13.48 -0.05
CA ARG A 242 -7.41 13.82 -0.21
C ARG A 242 -7.66 15.33 -0.31
N GLU A 243 -6.76 16.15 0.22
CA GLU A 243 -6.92 17.59 0.39
C GLU A 243 -5.75 18.36 -0.22
N ASP A 244 -5.47 18.06 -1.49
CA ASP A 244 -4.41 18.66 -2.30
C ASP A 244 -3.00 18.50 -1.71
N GLY A 245 -2.82 17.48 -0.86
CA GLY A 245 -1.53 17.22 -0.20
C GLY A 245 -0.41 16.84 -1.17
N TYR A 246 -0.74 16.31 -2.34
CA TYR A 246 0.21 16.00 -3.39
C TYR A 246 0.94 17.26 -3.90
N ASP A 247 0.17 18.18 -4.45
CA ASP A 247 0.72 19.44 -4.99
C ASP A 247 1.38 20.27 -3.91
N ARG A 248 0.82 20.24 -2.69
CA ARG A 248 1.39 20.91 -1.52
C ARG A 248 2.76 20.35 -1.14
N ALA A 249 2.96 19.04 -1.19
CA ALA A 249 4.25 18.43 -0.87
C ALA A 249 5.31 18.81 -1.90
N LEU A 250 4.98 18.74 -3.19
CA LEU A 250 5.89 19.17 -4.27
C LEU A 250 6.24 20.65 -4.17
N GLN A 251 5.23 21.51 -3.96
CA GLN A 251 5.45 22.95 -3.79
C GLN A 251 6.30 23.25 -2.56
N THR A 252 6.03 22.59 -1.43
CA THR A 252 6.82 22.74 -0.20
C THR A 252 8.28 22.34 -0.41
N TYR A 253 8.54 21.26 -1.17
CA TYR A 253 9.89 20.83 -1.52
C TYR A 253 10.64 21.88 -2.34
N ILE A 254 9.99 22.42 -3.38
CA ILE A 254 10.57 23.48 -4.24
C ILE A 254 10.86 24.74 -3.41
N GLU A 255 9.91 25.20 -2.62
CA GLU A 255 10.03 26.40 -1.79
C GLU A 255 11.07 26.25 -0.67
N ALA A 256 11.31 25.04 -0.17
CA ALA A 256 12.40 24.74 0.76
C ALA A 256 13.80 24.78 0.09
N GLY A 257 13.85 25.01 -1.22
CA GLY A 257 15.09 25.08 -2.01
C GLY A 257 15.62 23.73 -2.43
N ASN A 258 14.73 22.78 -2.76
CA ASN A 258 15.03 21.43 -3.26
C ASN A 258 16.08 20.69 -2.39
N PRO A 259 15.81 20.51 -1.08
CA PRO A 259 16.76 19.87 -0.18
C PRO A 259 16.98 18.39 -0.56
N ASP A 260 18.18 17.85 -0.31
CA ASP A 260 18.48 16.45 -0.57
C ASP A 260 17.82 15.54 0.48
N LEU A 261 16.62 15.02 0.16
CA LEU A 261 15.84 14.16 1.05
C LEU A 261 16.46 12.75 1.29
N LEU A 262 17.54 12.42 0.59
CA LEU A 262 18.29 11.20 0.85
C LEU A 262 19.19 11.35 2.08
N THR A 263 19.47 12.59 2.47
CA THR A 263 20.24 12.89 3.68
C THR A 263 19.33 13.31 4.84
N SER A 264 19.78 13.05 6.07
CA SER A 264 19.09 13.49 7.28
C SER A 264 18.96 15.04 7.33
N ASP A 265 20.03 15.75 6.97
CA ASP A 265 20.03 17.22 6.94
C ASP A 265 19.02 17.79 5.94
N GLY A 266 18.93 17.17 4.75
CA GLY A 266 17.95 17.58 3.74
C GLY A 266 16.52 17.32 4.18
N ARG A 267 16.24 16.15 4.78
CA ARG A 267 14.92 15.86 5.37
C ARG A 267 14.58 16.84 6.49
N ARG A 268 15.54 17.14 7.36
CA ARG A 268 15.36 18.13 8.44
C ARG A 268 15.07 19.53 7.89
N LYS A 269 15.77 19.95 6.84
CA LYS A 269 15.54 21.25 6.16
C LYS A 269 14.11 21.31 5.58
N PHE A 270 13.68 20.27 4.88
CA PHE A 270 12.32 20.17 4.34
C PHE A 270 11.26 20.24 5.44
N LEU A 271 11.42 19.43 6.49
CA LEU A 271 10.46 19.34 7.58
C LEU A 271 10.41 20.64 8.41
N ASN A 272 11.51 21.32 8.65
CA ASN A 272 11.50 22.64 9.30
C ASN A 272 10.70 23.65 8.49
N PHE A 273 10.86 23.66 7.17
CA PHE A 273 10.10 24.54 6.30
C PHE A 273 8.59 24.20 6.30
N ALA A 274 8.26 22.91 6.28
CA ALA A 274 6.89 22.43 6.38
C ALA A 274 6.25 22.73 7.75
N ALA A 275 6.98 22.54 8.85
CA ALA A 275 6.52 22.81 10.22
C ALA A 275 6.05 24.26 10.39
N ALA A 276 6.77 25.22 9.78
CA ALA A 276 6.40 26.64 9.83
C ALA A 276 5.01 26.92 9.20
N LYS A 277 4.56 26.07 8.28
CA LYS A 277 3.27 26.20 7.56
C LYS A 277 2.18 25.28 8.12
N GLU A 278 2.55 24.22 8.84
CA GLU A 278 1.65 23.12 9.25
C GLU A 278 0.40 23.63 9.94
N MET A 279 0.55 24.48 10.95
CA MET A 279 -0.59 24.96 11.73
C MET A 279 -1.58 25.78 10.89
N GLY A 280 -1.10 26.57 9.94
CA GLY A 280 -1.94 27.34 9.03
C GLY A 280 -2.80 26.42 8.16
N VAL A 281 -2.16 25.43 7.53
CA VAL A 281 -2.82 24.44 6.68
C VAL A 281 -3.85 23.62 7.46
N LEU A 282 -3.49 23.16 8.67
CA LEU A 282 -4.39 22.33 9.47
C LEU A 282 -5.61 23.12 9.96
N LYS A 283 -5.45 24.39 10.35
CA LYS A 283 -6.57 25.27 10.73
C LYS A 283 -7.54 25.51 9.59
N GLU A 284 -7.02 25.82 8.41
CA GLU A 284 -7.83 26.01 7.21
C GLU A 284 -8.67 24.76 6.90
N ARG A 285 -8.03 23.60 6.86
CA ARG A 285 -8.69 22.31 6.57
C ARG A 285 -9.79 21.97 7.58
N ILE A 286 -9.53 22.15 8.87
CA ILE A 286 -10.53 21.93 9.93
C ILE A 286 -11.67 22.93 9.82
N GLY A 287 -11.36 24.18 9.50
CA GLY A 287 -12.36 25.20 9.23
C GLY A 287 -13.33 24.81 8.12
N LEU A 288 -12.82 24.24 7.04
CA LEU A 288 -13.61 23.77 5.90
C LEU A 288 -14.49 22.56 6.25
N ARG A 289 -14.02 21.64 7.06
CA ARG A 289 -14.77 20.42 7.44
C ARG A 289 -15.95 20.67 8.39
N LYS A 290 -15.92 21.77 9.12
CA LYS A 290 -16.99 22.19 10.05
C LYS A 290 -17.37 21.16 11.12
N ARG A 291 -16.48 20.24 11.48
CA ARG A 291 -16.75 19.21 12.52
C ARG A 291 -16.45 19.76 13.91
N PRO A 292 -17.40 19.67 14.85
CA PRO A 292 -17.21 20.22 16.20
C PRO A 292 -16.04 19.59 16.96
N GLU A 293 -15.82 18.28 16.80
CA GLU A 293 -14.77 17.51 17.46
C GLU A 293 -13.37 17.97 17.00
N GLU A 294 -13.20 18.18 15.70
CA GLU A 294 -11.93 18.69 15.13
C GLU A 294 -11.66 20.12 15.59
N LYS A 295 -12.69 20.94 15.68
CA LYS A 295 -12.56 22.31 16.22
C LYS A 295 -12.16 22.33 17.69
N ALA A 296 -12.65 21.34 18.48
CA ALA A 296 -12.28 21.22 19.88
C ALA A 296 -10.77 20.88 20.05
N ILE A 297 -10.20 20.06 19.16
CA ILE A 297 -8.77 19.72 19.17
C ILE A 297 -7.93 20.96 18.91
N LEU A 298 -8.24 21.76 17.88
CA LEU A 298 -7.54 23.01 17.60
C LEU A 298 -7.64 24.00 18.74
N GLY A 299 -8.85 24.16 19.28
CA GLY A 299 -9.14 25.12 20.37
C GLY A 299 -8.80 26.57 20.02
N LYS A 300 -8.92 27.46 20.99
CA LYS A 300 -8.50 28.86 20.88
C LYS A 300 -7.01 29.05 21.19
N GLU A 301 -6.46 28.21 22.05
CA GLU A 301 -5.07 28.28 22.52
C GLU A 301 -4.17 27.38 21.67
N GLN A 302 -3.38 28.03 20.84
CA GLN A 302 -2.44 27.34 19.93
C GLN A 302 -1.31 26.61 20.66
N SER A 303 -0.91 27.09 21.82
CA SER A 303 0.11 26.52 22.69
C SER A 303 -0.22 25.11 23.19
N LEU A 304 -1.51 24.76 23.26
CA LEU A 304 -1.97 23.44 23.69
C LEU A 304 -2.26 22.47 22.53
N PHE A 305 -2.00 22.88 21.29
CA PHE A 305 -2.39 22.09 20.12
C PHE A 305 -1.70 20.72 20.08
N SER A 306 -0.37 20.68 20.23
CA SER A 306 0.38 19.41 20.25
C SER A 306 -0.10 18.50 21.38
N TYR A 307 -0.30 19.04 22.57
CA TYR A 307 -0.86 18.27 23.70
C TYR A 307 -2.24 17.70 23.41
N LYS A 308 -3.15 18.49 22.86
CA LYS A 308 -4.51 18.04 22.47
C LYS A 308 -4.46 17.03 21.34
N TYR A 309 -3.54 17.20 20.39
CA TYR A 309 -3.29 16.24 19.31
C TYR A 309 -2.87 14.89 19.89
N GLY A 310 -1.93 14.88 20.83
CA GLY A 310 -1.51 13.68 21.54
C GLY A 310 -2.65 12.97 22.26
N LEU A 311 -3.48 13.73 22.98
CA LEU A 311 -4.62 13.17 23.71
C LEU A 311 -5.72 12.59 22.81
N HIS A 312 -6.10 13.30 21.75
CA HIS A 312 -7.30 13.00 20.97
C HIS A 312 -7.03 12.27 19.66
N VAL A 313 -5.86 12.51 19.05
CA VAL A 313 -5.47 11.90 17.77
C VAL A 313 -4.58 10.70 17.97
N LEU A 314 -3.65 10.79 18.92
CA LEU A 314 -2.70 9.72 19.25
C LEU A 314 -3.09 8.93 20.52
N ASP A 315 -4.37 9.07 20.96
CA ASP A 315 -4.98 8.29 22.05
C ASP A 315 -4.28 8.37 23.40
N GLY A 316 -4.13 9.57 23.91
CA GLY A 316 -3.60 9.81 25.24
C GLY A 316 -2.08 9.85 25.30
N VAL A 317 -1.40 9.96 24.15
CA VAL A 317 0.05 10.19 24.13
C VAL A 317 0.35 11.59 24.65
N THR A 318 1.22 11.66 25.67
CA THR A 318 1.71 12.90 26.27
C THR A 318 3.19 13.17 25.97
N ASP A 319 3.97 12.12 25.69
CA ASP A 319 5.36 12.21 25.27
C ASP A 319 5.47 11.88 23.76
N MET A 320 5.83 12.85 22.95
CA MET A 320 5.93 12.73 21.50
C MET A 320 7.23 12.05 21.03
N LYS A 321 8.25 11.95 21.86
CA LYS A 321 9.53 11.36 21.47
C LYS A 321 9.41 9.93 20.95
N PRO A 322 8.73 8.99 21.66
CA PRO A 322 8.55 7.62 21.16
C PRO A 322 7.75 7.55 19.85
N VAL A 323 6.78 8.48 19.65
CA VAL A 323 6.00 8.55 18.41
C VAL A 323 6.87 8.96 17.24
N VAL A 324 7.71 9.98 17.43
CA VAL A 324 8.64 10.47 16.42
C VAL A 324 9.69 9.40 16.08
N GLU A 325 10.25 8.73 17.08
CA GLU A 325 11.21 7.62 16.88
C GLU A 325 10.57 6.48 16.07
N ALA A 326 9.32 6.10 16.40
CA ALA A 326 8.60 5.08 15.66
C ALA A 326 8.28 5.53 14.21
N TYR A 327 7.97 6.81 13.99
CA TYR A 327 7.72 7.35 12.67
C TYR A 327 8.97 7.27 11.78
N TRP A 328 10.13 7.68 12.28
CA TRP A 328 11.41 7.57 11.58
C TRP A 328 11.81 6.12 11.31
N LYS A 329 11.65 5.26 12.31
CA LYS A 329 11.89 3.82 12.14
C LYS A 329 11.04 3.24 11.02
N THR A 330 9.76 3.64 10.94
CA THR A 330 8.84 3.18 9.89
C THR A 330 9.21 3.76 8.53
N PHE A 331 9.64 5.02 8.47
CA PHE A 331 10.15 5.63 7.24
C PHE A 331 11.32 4.82 6.66
N HIS A 332 12.35 4.53 7.46
CA HIS A 332 13.52 3.76 7.01
C HIS A 332 13.17 2.32 6.66
N TRP A 333 12.26 1.72 7.43
CA TRP A 333 11.76 0.37 7.16
C TRP A 333 11.02 0.33 5.81
N THR A 334 10.10 1.26 5.55
CA THR A 334 9.34 1.33 4.30
C THR A 334 10.22 1.66 3.10
N TRP A 335 11.17 2.59 3.27
CA TRP A 335 12.15 2.91 2.25
C TRP A 335 12.94 1.68 1.80
N HIS A 336 13.45 0.93 2.75
CA HIS A 336 14.19 -0.29 2.46
C HIS A 336 13.29 -1.33 1.78
N TYR A 337 12.09 -1.53 2.29
CA TYR A 337 11.15 -2.52 1.77
C TYR A 337 10.73 -2.23 0.33
N PHE A 338 10.37 -0.99 0.00
CA PHE A 338 10.02 -0.60 -1.37
C PHE A 338 11.19 -0.74 -2.35
N LYS A 339 12.41 -0.50 -1.88
CA LYS A 339 13.63 -0.61 -2.70
C LYS A 339 14.03 -2.06 -2.96
N THR A 340 13.91 -2.93 -1.96
CA THR A 340 14.47 -4.29 -2.01
C THR A 340 13.44 -5.40 -2.17
N GLY A 341 12.21 -5.18 -1.71
CA GLY A 341 11.19 -6.21 -1.54
C GLY A 341 11.35 -7.02 -0.25
N GLU A 342 12.41 -6.77 0.54
CA GLU A 342 12.70 -7.48 1.78
C GLU A 342 12.63 -6.53 2.98
N PRO A 343 11.85 -6.83 4.02
CA PRO A 343 11.77 -5.96 5.20
C PRO A 343 13.02 -6.08 6.06
N LEU A 344 13.50 -4.94 6.59
CA LEU A 344 14.60 -4.93 7.56
C LEU A 344 14.26 -5.73 8.82
N ASN A 345 13.02 -5.62 9.27
CA ASN A 345 12.49 -6.31 10.42
C ASN A 345 11.11 -6.88 10.07
N TRP A 346 10.99 -8.20 10.06
CA TRP A 346 9.74 -8.90 9.73
C TRP A 346 8.63 -8.71 10.77
N TYR A 347 8.96 -8.24 11.97
CA TYR A 347 8.04 -8.06 13.10
C TYR A 347 7.69 -6.60 13.37
N TRP A 348 8.25 -5.66 12.59
CA TRP A 348 7.97 -4.25 12.79
C TRP A 348 6.55 -3.90 12.34
N VAL A 349 5.89 -3.05 13.13
CA VAL A 349 4.65 -2.37 12.79
C VAL A 349 4.65 -1.00 13.46
N TYR A 350 4.17 0.02 12.79
CA TYR A 350 3.99 1.34 13.40
C TYR A 350 2.91 1.27 14.48
N PRO A 351 3.23 1.59 15.76
CA PRO A 351 2.35 1.27 16.88
C PRO A 351 1.29 2.33 17.18
N TYR A 352 1.30 3.47 16.48
CA TYR A 352 0.37 4.57 16.74
C TYR A 352 -0.71 4.68 15.66
N ALA A 353 -1.85 5.32 16.02
CA ALA A 353 -2.99 5.46 15.11
C ALA A 353 -2.71 6.42 13.95
N ASP A 354 -1.94 7.47 14.21
CA ASP A 354 -1.63 8.54 13.27
C ASP A 354 -0.18 8.99 13.33
N ALA A 355 0.23 9.83 12.35
CA ALA A 355 1.53 10.47 12.35
C ALA A 355 1.66 11.50 13.46
N PRO A 356 2.86 11.77 13.99
CA PRO A 356 3.11 12.94 14.79
C PRO A 356 2.93 14.21 13.95
N LEU A 357 2.76 15.36 14.58
CA LEU A 357 2.84 16.64 13.90
C LEU A 357 4.26 16.88 13.38
N ILE A 358 4.40 17.59 12.27
CA ILE A 358 5.73 17.93 11.73
C ILE A 358 6.50 18.79 12.73
N THR A 359 5.80 19.67 13.45
CA THR A 359 6.37 20.45 14.54
C THR A 359 6.95 19.59 15.67
N ASP A 360 6.35 18.44 15.96
CA ASP A 360 6.89 17.47 16.92
C ASP A 360 8.08 16.71 16.32
N ILE A 361 8.02 16.33 15.02
CA ILE A 361 9.13 15.62 14.37
C ILE A 361 10.42 16.45 14.41
N VAL A 362 10.35 17.73 14.11
CA VAL A 362 11.55 18.60 14.05
C VAL A 362 12.12 18.94 15.41
N ALA A 363 11.38 18.69 16.50
CA ALA A 363 11.85 18.88 17.87
C ALA A 363 12.84 17.79 18.32
N TYR A 364 12.92 16.67 17.60
CA TYR A 364 13.80 15.54 17.93
C TYR A 364 14.72 15.20 16.75
N ASP A 365 15.82 14.51 17.05
CA ASP A 365 16.72 14.01 16.02
C ASP A 365 16.12 12.81 15.30
N GLU A 366 16.53 12.64 14.04
CA GLU A 366 16.12 11.49 13.25
C GLU A 366 16.63 10.19 13.87
N TYR A 367 15.71 9.25 14.12
CA TYR A 367 16.05 7.93 14.65
C TYR A 367 16.53 7.02 13.52
N THR A 368 17.79 6.60 13.58
CA THR A 368 18.45 5.83 12.51
C THR A 368 18.84 4.40 12.92
N LYS A 369 18.54 3.98 14.17
CA LYS A 369 18.90 2.63 14.62
C LYS A 369 18.08 1.57 13.88
N ASN A 370 18.78 0.57 13.38
CA ASN A 370 18.20 -0.55 12.65
C ASN A 370 18.14 -1.78 13.55
N ASP A 371 16.91 -2.26 13.81
CA ASP A 371 16.65 -3.51 14.52
C ASP A 371 16.32 -4.60 13.51
N ALA A 372 17.30 -5.09 12.76
CA ALA A 372 17.08 -6.15 11.79
C ALA A 372 16.62 -7.44 12.49
N LYS A 373 15.47 -7.97 12.08
CA LYS A 373 14.93 -9.25 12.55
C LYS A 373 14.45 -10.09 11.39
N LYS A 374 15.05 -11.27 11.25
CA LYS A 374 14.74 -12.21 10.19
C LYS A 374 13.39 -12.90 10.44
N LEU A 375 12.80 -13.36 9.35
CA LEU A 375 11.61 -14.19 9.35
C LEU A 375 11.81 -15.47 10.19
N ASN A 376 10.87 -15.74 11.10
CA ASN A 376 10.81 -16.97 11.89
C ASN A 376 9.36 -17.42 12.14
N PHE A 377 8.50 -17.28 11.15
CA PHE A 377 7.15 -17.84 11.15
C PHE A 377 6.78 -18.27 9.71
N ASN A 378 5.73 -19.04 9.57
CA ASN A 378 5.31 -19.58 8.28
C ASN A 378 3.91 -19.08 7.88
N VAL A 379 3.52 -19.37 6.64
CA VAL A 379 2.24 -18.94 6.07
C VAL A 379 1.04 -19.51 6.84
N ASN A 380 1.15 -20.71 7.40
CA ASN A 380 0.09 -21.29 8.22
C ASN A 380 -0.16 -20.47 9.50
N ARG A 381 0.91 -19.98 10.13
CA ARG A 381 0.81 -19.12 11.30
C ARG A 381 0.21 -17.75 10.96
N GLN A 382 0.61 -17.18 9.83
CA GLN A 382 -0.01 -15.97 9.28
C GLN A 382 -1.52 -16.18 9.09
N LEU A 383 -1.91 -17.27 8.43
CA LEU A 383 -3.31 -17.58 8.15
C LEU A 383 -4.14 -17.72 9.43
N GLN A 384 -3.63 -18.42 10.43
CA GLN A 384 -4.30 -18.56 11.74
C GLN A 384 -4.47 -17.22 12.45
N PHE A 385 -3.54 -16.29 12.25
CA PHE A 385 -3.62 -14.96 12.87
C PHE A 385 -4.59 -14.01 12.16
N ILE A 386 -4.66 -14.04 10.83
CA ILE A 386 -5.47 -13.07 10.07
C ILE A 386 -6.94 -13.48 9.93
N MET A 387 -7.25 -14.78 9.98
CA MET A 387 -8.56 -15.30 9.63
C MET A 387 -9.54 -15.27 10.81
N PRO A 388 -10.83 -14.90 10.57
CA PRO A 388 -11.91 -15.13 11.54
C PRO A 388 -12.12 -16.63 11.79
N HIS A 389 -12.66 -16.98 12.95
CA HIS A 389 -12.91 -18.37 13.35
C HIS A 389 -13.79 -19.12 12.36
N SER A 390 -14.81 -18.47 11.80
CA SER A 390 -15.68 -19.06 10.78
C SER A 390 -14.87 -19.51 9.56
N SER A 391 -14.04 -18.64 9.04
CA SER A 391 -13.19 -18.93 7.87
C SER A 391 -12.08 -19.95 8.17
N LEU A 392 -11.50 -19.93 9.38
CA LEU A 392 -10.54 -20.95 9.81
C LEU A 392 -11.15 -22.36 9.85
N ARG A 393 -12.40 -22.48 10.34
CA ARG A 393 -13.13 -23.76 10.34
C ARG A 393 -13.37 -24.26 8.93
N THR A 394 -13.79 -23.39 8.02
CA THR A 394 -13.95 -23.72 6.60
C THR A 394 -12.63 -24.18 5.97
N ALA A 395 -11.53 -23.53 6.30
CA ALA A 395 -10.19 -23.92 5.86
C ALA A 395 -9.60 -25.11 6.64
N LYS A 396 -10.35 -25.72 7.58
CA LYS A 396 -9.91 -26.83 8.46
C LYS A 396 -8.62 -26.49 9.22
N ARG A 397 -8.51 -25.27 9.74
CA ARG A 397 -7.34 -24.78 10.48
C ARG A 397 -7.65 -24.63 11.97
N ARG A 398 -6.60 -24.77 12.79
CA ARG A 398 -6.70 -24.59 14.26
C ARG A 398 -6.94 -23.14 14.60
N ILE A 399 -7.85 -22.90 15.56
CA ILE A 399 -8.13 -21.57 16.12
C ILE A 399 -7.13 -21.31 17.23
N LEU A 400 -6.32 -20.27 17.09
CA LEU A 400 -5.28 -19.90 18.07
C LEU A 400 -5.47 -18.50 18.67
N TYR A 401 -6.21 -17.63 17.99
CA TYR A 401 -6.34 -16.23 18.37
C TYR A 401 -7.80 -15.84 18.45
N PRO A 402 -8.19 -14.97 19.39
CA PRO A 402 -9.59 -14.54 19.50
C PRO A 402 -10.03 -13.69 18.30
N ASP A 403 -11.33 -13.73 17.99
CA ASP A 403 -11.99 -12.88 17.01
C ASP A 403 -12.27 -11.48 17.57
N GLU A 404 -11.29 -10.85 18.17
CA GLU A 404 -11.42 -9.53 18.75
C GLU A 404 -10.76 -8.49 17.86
N LEU A 405 -11.55 -7.50 17.48
CA LEU A 405 -11.08 -6.17 17.10
C LEU A 405 -11.28 -5.31 18.31
N HIS A 406 -10.19 -4.81 18.90
CA HIS A 406 -10.35 -3.85 19.97
C HIS A 406 -11.05 -2.59 19.47
N SER A 407 -11.83 -1.96 20.36
CA SER A 407 -12.65 -0.81 20.09
C SER A 407 -11.92 0.22 19.24
N GLU A 408 -12.53 0.53 18.12
CA GLU A 408 -12.04 1.59 17.23
C GLU A 408 -12.12 2.91 17.97
N THR A 409 -11.00 3.48 18.33
CA THR A 409 -11.00 4.90 18.67
C THR A 409 -11.20 5.67 17.39
N ARG A 410 -12.31 6.36 17.30
CA ARG A 410 -12.58 7.27 16.20
C ARG A 410 -11.58 8.40 16.27
N ASN A 411 -10.68 8.45 15.31
CA ASN A 411 -9.86 9.62 15.12
C ASN A 411 -10.63 10.65 14.27
N PRO A 412 -11.20 11.72 14.86
CA PRO A 412 -12.00 12.69 14.13
C PRO A 412 -11.17 13.52 13.14
N TRP A 413 -9.86 13.53 13.34
CA TRP A 413 -8.91 14.38 12.63
C TRP A 413 -8.78 14.06 11.14
N MET A 414 -8.76 12.78 10.78
CA MET A 414 -8.44 12.31 9.44
C MET A 414 -9.64 11.76 8.69
N LYS A 415 -10.81 11.65 9.30
CA LYS A 415 -11.95 10.95 8.71
C LYS A 415 -12.85 11.83 7.88
N ARG A 416 -13.12 11.38 6.65
CA ARG A 416 -14.32 11.79 5.90
C ARG A 416 -15.44 10.75 6.02
N HIS A 417 -15.10 9.47 6.13
CA HIS A 417 -16.03 8.35 6.12
C HIS A 417 -15.67 7.33 7.19
N ASP A 418 -16.66 6.62 7.70
CA ASP A 418 -16.46 5.59 8.73
C ASP A 418 -15.52 4.46 8.30
N TRP A 419 -15.43 4.19 7.00
CA TRP A 419 -14.51 3.18 6.46
C TRP A 419 -13.03 3.61 6.46
N GLU A 420 -12.73 4.89 6.72
CA GLU A 420 -11.35 5.39 6.88
C GLU A 420 -10.82 5.19 8.29
N MET A 421 -11.62 4.59 9.16
CA MET A 421 -11.15 4.27 10.49
C MET A 421 -10.01 3.27 10.40
N LYS A 422 -8.80 3.69 10.81
CA LYS A 422 -7.74 2.75 11.13
C LYS A 422 -8.12 2.09 12.44
N PRO A 423 -8.33 0.79 12.46
CA PRO A 423 -8.60 0.12 13.71
C PRO A 423 -7.33 0.13 14.53
N ARG A 424 -7.48 0.36 15.78
CA ARG A 424 -6.52 -0.11 16.73
C ARG A 424 -6.69 -1.61 16.88
N ILE A 425 -5.71 -2.30 16.40
CA ILE A 425 -5.41 -3.58 16.99
C ILE A 425 -4.65 -3.20 18.25
N SER A 426 -5.28 -3.34 19.42
CA SER A 426 -4.47 -3.30 20.62
C SER A 426 -3.46 -4.41 20.42
N LEU A 427 -2.20 -4.03 20.48
CA LEU A 427 -1.08 -4.96 20.43
C LEU A 427 -0.72 -5.36 21.88
N PRO A 428 -1.56 -6.08 22.65
CA PRO A 428 -1.06 -6.81 23.80
C PRO A 428 -0.19 -7.98 23.33
N TRP A 429 -0.07 -8.12 22.02
CA TRP A 429 0.57 -9.22 21.34
C TRP A 429 1.96 -8.75 20.93
N ASN A 430 2.96 -9.20 21.69
CA ASN A 430 4.31 -9.16 21.17
C ASN A 430 4.28 -9.92 19.82
N PRO A 431 4.60 -9.28 18.66
CA PRO A 431 4.56 -9.90 17.35
C PRO A 431 5.37 -11.19 17.30
N GLU A 432 6.54 -11.23 17.95
CA GLU A 432 7.38 -12.42 18.05
C GLU A 432 6.65 -13.54 18.76
N TYR A 433 6.04 -13.24 19.90
CA TYR A 433 5.29 -14.23 20.66
C TYR A 433 4.06 -14.74 19.90
N SER A 434 3.32 -13.84 19.25
CA SER A 434 2.09 -14.19 18.53
C SER A 434 2.36 -15.04 17.29
N LEU A 435 3.47 -14.82 16.59
CA LEU A 435 3.77 -15.48 15.33
C LEU A 435 4.74 -16.67 15.48
N THR A 436 5.59 -16.67 16.50
CA THR A 436 6.64 -17.70 16.68
C THR A 436 6.35 -18.74 17.73
N ARG A 437 5.30 -18.58 18.53
CA ARG A 437 4.95 -19.56 19.55
C ARG A 437 4.75 -20.94 18.93
N VAL A 438 5.72 -21.79 19.13
CA VAL A 438 5.72 -23.18 18.67
C VAL A 438 4.62 -23.94 19.41
N ASP A 439 3.99 -24.86 18.71
CA ASP A 439 2.97 -25.79 19.20
C ASP A 439 3.44 -26.58 20.43
N SER A 440 3.33 -25.98 21.58
CA SER A 440 3.36 -26.66 22.87
C SER A 440 2.02 -26.40 23.56
N ILE A 441 0.97 -26.91 22.97
CA ILE A 441 -0.29 -27.30 23.63
C ILE A 441 -0.93 -28.39 22.76
#